data_2332e7a1c687f2d5f5dc6d9d5df551e3
#
_entry.id   2332e7a1c687f2d5f5dc6d9d5df551e3
#
_cell.length_a   1.000
_cell.length_b   1.000
_cell.length_c   1.000
_cell.angle_alpha   90.00
_cell.angle_beta   90.00
_cell.angle_gamma   90.00
#
_symmetry.space_group_name_H-M   'P 1'
#
loop_
_entity.id
_entity.type
_entity.pdbx_description
1 polymer ?
#
loop_
_entity_poly.entity_id
_entity_poly.type
_entity_poly.pdbx_seq_one_letter_code
_entity_poly.pdbx_strand_id
1 'polypeptide(L)'
;MKERLNRILRSVVESYIESGEPVSSKGILAREADMNVSSATVRNDLAELERLGFLEQPHTSAGRVPTEKGYRYYVDNLLTSREFDDELALTLKTVMQDSVAGIDEFFKTAISAFSKITGYTSAAVISHNDSDKIIKMEVVKSSDDLINLVVITKSGVVKNSFCRLYFLASDEDVATLNTTLNKYLVDGNVSFLDDCDFEKLEKELAEGQKNWDFLAGMIKNVVSSIRKPHVFVSGQEKLLSYPEFYEIHKAKNVMSFLSEEEHLCDILSERASDRLGIIIGSEIGGENLSDMGLVVRRYNGDGNDYTFSLFGPKRMDYGKTVSQVEYFMKCIEQYLKDRGRL
;
A
#
# COMPACT_ATOMS: atom_id res chain seq x y z
N MET A 1 -5.28 -10.91 31.70
CA MET A 1 -4.11 -10.63 32.60
C MET A 1 -4.56 -9.73 33.75
N LYS A 2 -3.84 -9.65 34.89
CA LYS A 2 -4.20 -8.73 35.99
C LYS A 2 -4.06 -7.28 35.52
N GLU A 3 -4.95 -6.38 35.96
CA GLU A 3 -4.98 -4.98 35.54
C GLU A 3 -3.62 -4.27 35.70
N ARG A 4 -2.93 -4.49 36.83
CA ARG A 4 -1.60 -3.91 37.07
C ARG A 4 -0.55 -4.39 36.06
N LEU A 5 -0.55 -5.68 35.69
CA LEU A 5 0.36 -6.22 34.68
C LEU A 5 0.08 -5.61 33.30
N ASN A 6 -1.19 -5.41 32.95
CA ASN A 6 -1.58 -4.71 31.72
C ASN A 6 -1.05 -3.29 31.69
N ARG A 7 -1.17 -2.56 32.79
CA ARG A 7 -0.70 -1.19 32.92
C ARG A 7 0.83 -1.11 32.79
N ILE A 8 1.56 -2.03 33.45
CA ILE A 8 3.03 -2.10 33.34
C ILE A 8 3.45 -2.45 31.90
N LEU A 9 2.82 -3.44 31.27
CA LEU A 9 3.14 -3.82 29.90
C LEU A 9 2.88 -2.63 28.94
N ARG A 10 1.74 -1.94 29.07
CA ARG A 10 1.45 -0.73 28.29
C ARG A 10 2.56 0.32 28.47
N SER A 11 2.93 0.61 29.72
CA SER A 11 3.95 1.60 30.05
C SER A 11 5.32 1.24 29.46
N VAL A 12 5.70 -0.06 29.48
CA VAL A 12 6.94 -0.54 28.84
C VAL A 12 6.90 -0.36 27.33
N VAL A 13 5.80 -0.80 26.68
CA VAL A 13 5.67 -0.70 25.22
C VAL A 13 5.71 0.76 24.77
N GLU A 14 4.92 1.64 25.39
CA GLU A 14 4.86 3.06 25.02
C GLU A 14 6.19 3.79 25.28
N SER A 15 6.86 3.52 26.42
CA SER A 15 8.18 4.10 26.70
C SER A 15 9.24 3.63 25.69
N TYR A 16 9.19 2.36 25.30
CA TYR A 16 10.12 1.82 24.30
C TYR A 16 9.85 2.36 22.89
N ILE A 17 8.58 2.56 22.53
CA ILE A 17 8.21 3.23 21.27
C ILE A 17 8.82 4.64 21.21
N GLU A 18 8.73 5.39 22.30
CA GLU A 18 9.21 6.79 22.38
C GLU A 18 10.74 6.90 22.38
N SER A 19 11.45 6.02 23.13
CA SER A 19 12.88 6.16 23.34
C SER A 19 13.76 5.21 22.51
N GLY A 20 13.24 4.03 22.16
CA GLY A 20 14.05 2.93 21.62
C GLY A 20 14.98 2.26 22.65
N GLU A 21 14.91 2.66 23.93
CA GLU A 21 15.80 2.21 24.98
C GLU A 21 15.10 1.25 25.95
N PRO A 22 15.81 0.22 26.47
CA PRO A 22 15.25 -0.72 27.44
C PRO A 22 14.71 -0.02 28.68
N VAL A 23 13.49 -0.34 29.09
CA VAL A 23 12.73 0.35 30.13
C VAL A 23 13.01 -0.22 31.50
N SER A 24 13.44 0.61 32.45
CA SER A 24 13.72 0.23 33.83
C SER A 24 12.49 0.37 34.74
N SER A 25 12.50 -0.34 35.89
CA SER A 25 11.45 -0.18 36.92
C SER A 25 11.31 1.25 37.43
N LYS A 26 12.41 2.03 37.45
CA LYS A 26 12.36 3.45 37.83
C LYS A 26 11.68 4.29 36.74
N GLY A 27 11.94 4.01 35.46
CA GLY A 27 11.29 4.70 34.35
C GLY A 27 9.78 4.46 34.37
N ILE A 28 9.33 3.23 34.67
CA ILE A 28 7.90 2.92 34.81
C ILE A 28 7.27 3.73 35.95
N LEU A 29 7.88 3.76 37.11
CA LEU A 29 7.36 4.52 38.25
C LEU A 29 7.32 6.03 37.98
N ALA A 30 8.25 6.56 37.21
CA ALA A 30 8.23 7.96 36.83
C ALA A 30 7.07 8.29 35.88
N ARG A 31 6.74 7.36 34.97
CA ARG A 31 5.63 7.49 34.01
C ARG A 31 4.25 7.27 34.69
N GLU A 32 4.19 6.32 35.62
CA GLU A 32 3.00 5.87 36.32
C GLU A 32 2.99 6.33 37.79
N ALA A 33 3.14 7.63 38.02
CA ALA A 33 3.32 8.20 39.36
C ALA A 33 2.16 7.90 40.34
N ASP A 34 0.96 7.60 39.83
CA ASP A 34 -0.23 7.24 40.59
C ASP A 34 -0.30 5.74 40.95
N MET A 35 0.64 4.92 40.50
CA MET A 35 0.63 3.46 40.71
C MET A 35 1.06 3.06 42.12
N ASN A 36 1.14 3.84 43.11
CA ASN A 36 1.37 3.58 44.55
C ASN A 36 2.01 2.19 44.88
N VAL A 37 3.04 1.78 44.18
CA VAL A 37 3.76 0.52 44.39
C VAL A 37 5.26 0.77 44.50
N SER A 38 5.96 -0.16 45.17
CA SER A 38 7.42 -0.07 45.31
C SER A 38 8.15 -0.48 44.02
N SER A 39 9.39 0.01 43.83
CA SER A 39 10.26 -0.42 42.72
C SER A 39 10.51 -1.95 42.75
N ALA A 40 10.52 -2.58 43.93
CA ALA A 40 10.63 -4.02 44.06
C ALA A 40 9.40 -4.73 43.50
N THR A 41 8.20 -4.20 43.73
CA THR A 41 6.95 -4.72 43.18
C THR A 41 6.96 -4.64 41.65
N VAL A 42 7.35 -3.50 41.09
CA VAL A 42 7.46 -3.34 39.62
C VAL A 42 8.49 -4.31 39.03
N ARG A 43 9.62 -4.56 39.71
CA ARG A 43 10.60 -5.56 39.23
C ARG A 43 10.02 -6.97 39.21
N ASN A 44 9.25 -7.36 40.23
CA ASN A 44 8.59 -8.66 40.24
C ASN A 44 7.54 -8.78 39.11
N ASP A 45 6.77 -7.72 38.86
CA ASP A 45 5.81 -7.69 37.77
C ASP A 45 6.48 -7.74 36.39
N LEU A 46 7.64 -7.06 36.21
CA LEU A 46 8.46 -7.17 34.99
C LEU A 46 9.01 -8.59 34.78
N ALA A 47 9.48 -9.24 35.85
CA ALA A 47 9.94 -10.62 35.78
C ALA A 47 8.78 -11.59 35.44
N GLU A 48 7.59 -11.34 35.95
CA GLU A 48 6.41 -12.13 35.60
C GLU A 48 6.01 -11.92 34.12
N LEU A 49 6.04 -10.69 33.59
CA LEU A 49 5.78 -10.41 32.18
C LEU A 49 6.84 -11.04 31.26
N GLU A 50 8.08 -11.10 31.71
CA GLU A 50 9.16 -11.80 31.01
C GLU A 50 8.94 -13.31 31.02
N ARG A 51 8.58 -13.91 32.16
CA ARG A 51 8.23 -15.34 32.27
C ARG A 51 7.05 -15.71 31.37
N LEU A 52 6.08 -14.81 31.21
CA LEU A 52 4.93 -14.96 30.30
C LEU A 52 5.31 -14.73 28.83
N GLY A 53 6.51 -14.29 28.54
CA GLY A 53 7.04 -14.06 27.21
C GLY A 53 6.57 -12.76 26.53
N PHE A 54 6.02 -11.80 27.29
CA PHE A 54 5.64 -10.49 26.76
C PHE A 54 6.79 -9.49 26.72
N LEU A 55 7.77 -9.69 27.60
CA LEU A 55 8.98 -8.86 27.69
C LEU A 55 10.23 -9.75 27.61
N GLU A 56 11.33 -9.15 27.25
CA GLU A 56 12.66 -9.77 27.31
C GLU A 56 13.71 -8.80 27.86
N GLN A 57 14.82 -9.34 28.33
CA GLN A 57 15.96 -8.58 28.80
C GLN A 57 17.11 -8.71 27.80
N PRO A 58 17.43 -7.67 27.01
CA PRO A 58 18.44 -7.77 25.97
C PRO A 58 19.85 -8.01 26.53
N HIS A 59 20.17 -7.52 27.75
CA HIS A 59 21.43 -7.73 28.45
C HIS A 59 21.23 -7.76 29.97
N THR A 60 22.06 -8.45 30.69
CA THR A 60 21.93 -8.74 32.15
C THR A 60 21.74 -7.50 33.05
N SER A 61 22.23 -6.32 32.63
CA SER A 61 22.08 -5.04 33.36
C SER A 61 21.05 -4.12 32.73
N ALA A 62 20.44 -4.50 31.61
CA ALA A 62 19.47 -3.69 30.87
C ALA A 62 18.07 -3.74 31.51
N GLY A 63 17.22 -2.76 31.16
CA GLY A 63 15.78 -2.79 31.41
C GLY A 63 15.08 -3.93 30.67
N ARG A 64 13.83 -3.76 30.39
CA ARG A 64 13.03 -4.71 29.59
C ARG A 64 12.60 -4.07 28.29
N VAL A 65 12.53 -4.89 27.22
CA VAL A 65 11.99 -4.51 25.92
C VAL A 65 10.80 -5.42 25.57
N PRO A 66 9.84 -4.96 24.80
CA PRO A 66 8.72 -5.78 24.36
C PRO A 66 9.15 -6.85 23.35
N THR A 67 8.65 -8.07 23.51
CA THR A 67 8.72 -9.10 22.47
C THR A 67 7.64 -8.89 21.41
N GLU A 68 7.66 -9.63 20.30
CA GLU A 68 6.54 -9.63 19.33
C GLU A 68 5.22 -9.99 19.97
N LYS A 69 5.22 -10.97 20.87
CA LYS A 69 4.04 -11.34 21.68
C LYS A 69 3.57 -10.18 22.57
N GLY A 70 4.51 -9.41 23.12
CA GLY A 70 4.21 -8.21 23.92
C GLY A 70 3.55 -7.13 23.09
N TYR A 71 4.09 -6.83 21.91
CA TYR A 71 3.48 -5.88 20.97
C TYR A 71 2.10 -6.35 20.50
N ARG A 72 1.94 -7.63 20.12
CA ARG A 72 0.66 -8.19 19.71
C ARG A 72 -0.39 -8.04 20.81
N TYR A 73 -0.06 -8.42 22.04
CA TYR A 73 -0.97 -8.26 23.17
C TYR A 73 -1.33 -6.79 23.43
N TYR A 74 -0.36 -5.88 23.33
CA TYR A 74 -0.58 -4.44 23.46
C TYR A 74 -1.57 -3.94 22.41
N VAL A 75 -1.35 -4.27 21.14
CA VAL A 75 -2.22 -3.86 20.03
C VAL A 75 -3.63 -4.39 20.19
N ASP A 76 -3.80 -5.66 20.54
CA ASP A 76 -5.10 -6.32 20.61
C ASP A 76 -5.93 -5.91 21.85
N ASN A 77 -5.29 -5.54 22.95
CA ASN A 77 -5.97 -5.40 24.24
C ASN A 77 -5.74 -4.05 24.94
N LEU A 78 -4.67 -3.36 24.64
CA LEU A 78 -4.24 -2.19 25.42
C LEU A 78 -4.11 -0.91 24.57
N LEU A 79 -4.16 -1.02 23.26
CA LEU A 79 -4.04 0.11 22.34
C LEU A 79 -5.19 1.08 22.55
N THR A 80 -4.83 2.35 22.72
CA THR A 80 -5.79 3.47 22.71
C THR A 80 -5.49 4.31 21.47
N SER A 81 -6.49 4.53 20.61
CA SER A 81 -6.33 5.42 19.47
C SER A 81 -6.09 6.84 20.01
N ARG A 82 -5.13 7.56 19.42
CA ARG A 82 -4.86 8.96 19.78
C ARG A 82 -5.67 9.87 18.88
N GLU A 83 -6.00 11.06 19.40
CA GLU A 83 -6.66 12.08 18.60
C GLU A 83 -5.82 12.45 17.39
N PHE A 84 -6.51 12.73 16.29
CA PHE A 84 -5.91 13.05 15.01
C PHE A 84 -5.47 14.54 15.01
N ASP A 85 -4.34 14.82 14.37
CA ASP A 85 -3.79 16.16 14.25
C ASP A 85 -4.52 16.95 13.13
N ASP A 86 -5.16 18.07 13.49
CA ASP A 86 -5.91 18.92 12.56
C ASP A 86 -5.02 19.51 11.44
N GLU A 87 -3.74 19.77 11.69
CA GLU A 87 -2.79 20.26 10.69
C GLU A 87 -2.57 19.22 9.59
N LEU A 88 -2.47 17.97 9.99
CA LEU A 88 -2.40 16.82 9.09
C LEU A 88 -3.64 16.72 8.21
N ALA A 89 -4.83 16.88 8.82
CA ALA A 89 -6.09 16.87 8.11
C ALA A 89 -6.13 17.94 7.01
N LEU A 90 -5.71 19.14 7.33
CA LEU A 90 -5.70 20.27 6.38
C LEU A 90 -4.74 20.00 5.21
N THR A 91 -3.53 19.52 5.51
CA THR A 91 -2.52 19.22 4.48
C THR A 91 -3.01 18.15 3.49
N LEU A 92 -3.56 17.05 3.99
CA LEU A 92 -4.12 16.00 3.14
C LEU A 92 -5.27 16.53 2.28
N LYS A 93 -6.18 17.29 2.87
CA LYS A 93 -7.32 17.88 2.17
C LYS A 93 -6.87 18.82 1.04
N THR A 94 -5.86 19.65 1.28
CA THR A 94 -5.30 20.55 0.25
C THR A 94 -4.69 19.75 -0.91
N VAL A 95 -3.85 18.75 -0.62
CA VAL A 95 -3.25 17.88 -1.64
C VAL A 95 -4.32 17.19 -2.50
N MET A 96 -5.44 16.81 -1.87
CA MET A 96 -6.53 16.12 -2.55
C MET A 96 -7.40 17.05 -3.41
N GLN A 97 -7.56 18.31 -3.02
CA GLN A 97 -8.36 19.28 -3.76
C GLN A 97 -7.67 19.83 -5.01
N ASP A 98 -6.33 19.92 -4.99
CA ASP A 98 -5.53 20.48 -6.09
C ASP A 98 -5.29 19.49 -7.25
N SER A 99 -5.67 18.21 -7.13
CA SER A 99 -5.38 17.22 -8.15
C SER A 99 -6.44 17.17 -9.24
N VAL A 100 -6.21 17.93 -10.31
CA VAL A 100 -6.89 17.81 -11.63
C VAL A 100 -6.29 16.64 -12.44
N ALA A 101 -5.24 16.02 -11.93
CA ALA A 101 -4.47 14.96 -12.57
C ALA A 101 -5.24 13.62 -12.65
N GLY A 102 -4.75 12.71 -13.48
CA GLY A 102 -5.24 11.33 -13.52
C GLY A 102 -5.13 10.62 -12.17
N ILE A 103 -5.79 9.49 -12.04
CA ILE A 103 -5.87 8.72 -10.77
C ILE A 103 -4.47 8.31 -10.25
N ASP A 104 -3.58 7.92 -11.13
CA ASP A 104 -2.21 7.51 -10.77
C ASP A 104 -1.40 8.67 -10.15
N GLU A 105 -1.47 9.86 -10.75
CA GLU A 105 -0.76 11.03 -10.22
C GLU A 105 -1.35 11.50 -8.88
N PHE A 106 -2.67 11.38 -8.74
CA PHE A 106 -3.34 11.62 -7.47
C PHE A 106 -2.79 10.70 -6.37
N PHE A 107 -2.77 9.37 -6.59
CA PHE A 107 -2.28 8.43 -5.58
C PHE A 107 -0.79 8.62 -5.28
N LYS A 108 0.02 8.86 -6.28
CA LYS A 108 1.44 9.17 -6.10
C LYS A 108 1.64 10.39 -5.19
N THR A 109 0.89 11.45 -5.43
CA THR A 109 0.95 12.67 -4.63
C THR A 109 0.42 12.45 -3.21
N ALA A 110 -0.72 11.78 -3.07
CA ALA A 110 -1.34 11.50 -1.78
C ALA A 110 -0.44 10.60 -0.90
N ILE A 111 0.14 9.53 -1.45
CA ILE A 111 1.07 8.64 -0.75
C ILE A 111 2.35 9.37 -0.34
N SER A 112 2.89 10.24 -1.21
CA SER A 112 4.07 11.04 -0.88
C SER A 112 3.79 12.02 0.25
N ALA A 113 2.66 12.73 0.22
CA ALA A 113 2.23 13.60 1.30
C ALA A 113 2.01 12.83 2.60
N PHE A 114 1.33 11.70 2.53
CA PHE A 114 1.05 10.86 3.70
C PHE A 114 2.33 10.34 4.36
N SER A 115 3.30 9.89 3.55
CA SER A 115 4.63 9.52 4.05
C SER A 115 5.32 10.69 4.75
N LYS A 116 5.34 11.88 4.14
CA LYS A 116 5.99 13.07 4.74
C LYS A 116 5.41 13.41 6.11
N ILE A 117 4.10 13.34 6.24
CA ILE A 117 3.35 13.69 7.43
C ILE A 117 3.54 12.66 8.56
N THR A 118 3.42 11.37 8.21
CA THR A 118 3.52 10.29 9.20
C THR A 118 4.95 10.02 9.68
N GLY A 119 5.93 10.36 8.83
CA GLY A 119 7.33 10.00 9.08
C GLY A 119 7.65 8.53 8.76
N TYR A 120 6.69 7.78 8.21
CA TYR A 120 6.85 6.36 7.84
C TYR A 120 6.84 6.17 6.33
N THR A 121 7.29 5.00 5.87
CA THR A 121 7.12 4.60 4.47
C THR A 121 5.66 4.30 4.21
N SER A 122 5.11 4.92 3.18
CA SER A 122 3.72 4.71 2.77
C SER A 122 3.67 3.95 1.46
N ALA A 123 2.73 3.01 1.34
CA ALA A 123 2.45 2.36 0.08
C ALA A 123 0.95 2.28 -0.20
N ALA A 124 0.60 2.30 -1.49
CA ALA A 124 -0.72 1.98 -1.99
C ALA A 124 -0.61 0.94 -3.10
N VAL A 125 -1.54 0.00 -3.10
CA VAL A 125 -1.77 -0.94 -4.19
C VAL A 125 -3.18 -0.73 -4.69
N ILE A 126 -3.31 -0.46 -6.00
CA ILE A 126 -4.59 -0.37 -6.68
C ILE A 126 -4.70 -1.59 -7.56
N SER A 127 -5.61 -2.48 -7.22
CA SER A 127 -5.93 -3.66 -8.01
C SER A 127 -7.26 -3.44 -8.71
N HIS A 128 -7.28 -3.64 -10.02
CA HIS A 128 -8.51 -3.53 -10.78
C HIS A 128 -9.34 -4.80 -10.57
N ASN A 129 -10.60 -4.62 -10.25
CA ASN A 129 -11.53 -5.73 -10.19
C ASN A 129 -11.80 -6.22 -11.63
N ASP A 130 -12.07 -7.51 -11.79
CA ASP A 130 -12.46 -8.14 -13.07
C ASP A 130 -13.68 -7.52 -13.75
N SER A 131 -14.36 -6.59 -13.08
CA SER A 131 -15.52 -5.87 -13.61
C SER A 131 -15.19 -4.55 -14.32
N ASP A 132 -13.93 -4.10 -14.36
CA ASP A 132 -13.59 -2.87 -15.08
C ASP A 132 -13.78 -3.07 -16.60
N LYS A 133 -14.31 -2.03 -17.24
CA LYS A 133 -14.66 -2.09 -18.66
C LYS A 133 -13.82 -1.14 -19.47
N ILE A 134 -13.41 -1.59 -20.66
CA ILE A 134 -12.85 -0.69 -21.66
C ILE A 134 -14.00 0.13 -22.25
N ILE A 135 -13.95 1.44 -22.07
CA ILE A 135 -14.95 2.37 -22.63
C ILE A 135 -14.49 3.01 -23.93
N LYS A 136 -13.17 3.02 -24.18
CA LYS A 136 -12.60 3.52 -25.43
C LYS A 136 -11.28 2.83 -25.74
N MET A 137 -11.13 2.44 -26.99
CA MET A 137 -9.86 2.03 -27.58
C MET A 137 -9.67 2.76 -28.89
N GLU A 138 -8.54 3.42 -29.06
CA GLU A 138 -8.29 4.23 -30.23
C GLU A 138 -6.82 4.11 -30.66
N VAL A 139 -6.62 3.86 -31.94
CA VAL A 139 -5.32 3.98 -32.60
C VAL A 139 -5.23 5.36 -33.21
N VAL A 140 -4.21 6.09 -32.82
CA VAL A 140 -3.89 7.43 -33.32
C VAL A 140 -2.63 7.35 -34.16
N LYS A 141 -2.70 7.87 -35.39
CA LYS A 141 -1.54 7.99 -36.27
C LYS A 141 -0.64 9.14 -35.80
N SER A 142 0.60 8.84 -35.44
CA SER A 142 1.62 9.86 -35.07
C SER A 142 2.49 10.24 -36.23
N SER A 143 2.78 9.28 -37.15
CA SER A 143 3.41 9.49 -38.47
C SER A 143 2.96 8.38 -39.41
N ASP A 144 3.41 8.39 -40.68
CA ASP A 144 3.00 7.35 -41.64
C ASP A 144 3.44 5.93 -41.24
N ASP A 145 4.47 5.83 -40.42
CA ASP A 145 5.05 4.57 -39.91
C ASP A 145 4.93 4.39 -38.37
N LEU A 146 4.24 5.29 -37.66
CA LEU A 146 4.12 5.25 -36.21
C LEU A 146 2.68 5.46 -35.76
N ILE A 147 2.17 4.51 -35.02
CA ILE A 147 0.87 4.57 -34.39
C ILE A 147 0.96 4.54 -32.87
N ASN A 148 -0.02 5.10 -32.20
CA ASN A 148 -0.18 5.03 -30.74
C ASN A 148 -1.55 4.41 -30.45
N LEU A 149 -1.56 3.29 -29.76
CA LEU A 149 -2.77 2.68 -29.21
C LEU A 149 -3.06 3.30 -27.85
N VAL A 150 -4.25 3.85 -27.67
CA VAL A 150 -4.76 4.42 -26.42
C VAL A 150 -5.95 3.59 -25.95
N VAL A 151 -5.95 3.17 -24.71
CA VAL A 151 -7.04 2.43 -24.06
C VAL A 151 -7.49 3.18 -22.83
N ILE A 152 -8.79 3.37 -22.68
CA ILE A 152 -9.42 4.06 -21.54
C ILE A 152 -10.45 3.11 -20.92
N THR A 153 -10.36 2.94 -19.62
CA THR A 153 -11.33 2.12 -18.85
C THR A 153 -12.35 2.98 -18.13
N LYS A 154 -13.45 2.36 -17.69
CA LYS A 154 -14.50 3.02 -16.91
C LYS A 154 -13.98 3.55 -15.57
N SER A 155 -13.02 2.88 -14.97
CA SER A 155 -12.36 3.36 -13.74
C SER A 155 -11.48 4.59 -13.96
N GLY A 156 -11.25 5.00 -15.22
CA GLY A 156 -10.43 6.15 -15.60
C GLY A 156 -8.95 5.83 -15.79
N VAL A 157 -8.58 4.55 -15.90
CA VAL A 157 -7.23 4.15 -16.29
C VAL A 157 -7.02 4.48 -17.76
N VAL A 158 -5.89 5.14 -18.06
CA VAL A 158 -5.45 5.41 -19.43
C VAL A 158 -4.11 4.72 -19.64
N LYS A 159 -4.07 3.83 -20.62
CA LYS A 159 -2.83 3.17 -21.06
C LYS A 159 -2.59 3.49 -22.53
N ASN A 160 -1.33 3.66 -22.88
CA ASN A 160 -0.93 3.85 -24.25
C ASN A 160 0.29 2.99 -24.60
N SER A 161 0.41 2.67 -25.87
CA SER A 161 1.56 1.94 -26.42
C SER A 161 1.84 2.41 -27.83
N PHE A 162 3.10 2.69 -28.11
CA PHE A 162 3.55 3.09 -29.45
C PHE A 162 4.02 1.86 -30.22
N CYS A 163 3.68 1.85 -31.52
CA CYS A 163 4.14 0.83 -32.44
C CYS A 163 4.64 1.44 -33.74
N ARG A 164 5.85 1.08 -34.14
CA ARG A 164 6.36 1.39 -35.44
C ARG A 164 5.93 0.32 -36.44
N LEU A 165 5.31 0.79 -37.52
CA LEU A 165 4.81 -0.05 -38.60
C LEU A 165 5.92 -0.40 -39.60
N TYR A 166 5.83 -1.58 -40.21
CA TYR A 166 6.70 -1.99 -41.30
C TYR A 166 6.20 -1.54 -42.69
N PHE A 167 5.08 -0.77 -42.69
CA PHE A 167 4.45 -0.22 -43.90
C PHE A 167 3.89 1.17 -43.56
N LEU A 168 3.54 1.93 -44.61
CA LEU A 168 2.89 3.22 -44.44
C LEU A 168 1.38 3.04 -44.28
N ALA A 169 0.84 3.54 -43.20
CA ALA A 169 -0.61 3.53 -42.92
C ALA A 169 -1.25 4.83 -43.40
N SER A 170 -2.32 4.71 -44.18
CA SER A 170 -3.20 5.85 -44.51
C SER A 170 -4.17 6.15 -43.34
N ASP A 171 -4.80 7.31 -43.38
CA ASP A 171 -5.81 7.67 -42.38
C ASP A 171 -7.07 6.76 -42.50
N GLU A 172 -7.36 6.25 -43.72
CA GLU A 172 -8.43 5.29 -43.96
C GLU A 172 -8.14 3.92 -43.34
N ASP A 173 -6.89 3.47 -43.39
CA ASP A 173 -6.44 2.23 -42.72
C ASP A 173 -6.66 2.33 -41.21
N VAL A 174 -6.29 3.46 -40.62
CA VAL A 174 -6.45 3.69 -39.16
C VAL A 174 -7.92 3.82 -38.78
N ALA A 175 -8.75 4.47 -39.60
CA ALA A 175 -10.20 4.55 -39.35
C ALA A 175 -10.88 3.17 -39.39
N THR A 176 -10.50 2.32 -40.36
CA THR A 176 -10.99 0.96 -40.48
C THR A 176 -10.56 0.13 -39.26
N LEU A 177 -9.29 0.24 -38.87
CA LEU A 177 -8.74 -0.44 -37.69
C LEU A 177 -9.49 -0.01 -36.41
N ASN A 178 -9.73 1.26 -36.19
CA ASN A 178 -10.49 1.76 -35.05
C ASN A 178 -11.92 1.20 -35.00
N THR A 179 -12.57 1.07 -36.15
CA THR A 179 -13.90 0.48 -36.25
C THR A 179 -13.86 -0.99 -35.83
N THR A 180 -12.89 -1.75 -36.31
CA THR A 180 -12.68 -3.16 -35.96
C THR A 180 -12.40 -3.33 -34.47
N LEU A 181 -11.48 -2.56 -33.91
CA LEU A 181 -11.13 -2.62 -32.49
C LEU A 181 -12.32 -2.33 -31.57
N ASN A 182 -13.08 -1.27 -31.89
CA ASN A 182 -14.23 -0.89 -31.06
C ASN A 182 -15.38 -1.93 -31.14
N LYS A 183 -15.55 -2.61 -32.27
CA LYS A 183 -16.53 -3.68 -32.43
C LYS A 183 -16.31 -4.84 -31.45
N TYR A 184 -15.05 -5.21 -31.17
CA TYR A 184 -14.72 -6.37 -30.37
C TYR A 184 -14.37 -6.04 -28.92
N LEU A 185 -13.84 -4.86 -28.63
CA LEU A 185 -13.15 -4.58 -27.40
C LEU A 185 -13.81 -3.50 -26.51
N VAL A 186 -14.69 -2.68 -27.07
CA VAL A 186 -15.43 -1.66 -26.30
C VAL A 186 -16.64 -2.28 -25.62
N ASP A 187 -16.93 -1.87 -24.40
CA ASP A 187 -17.98 -2.43 -23.50
C ASP A 187 -17.69 -3.85 -22.99
N GLY A 188 -16.60 -4.50 -23.42
CA GLY A 188 -16.11 -5.74 -22.83
C GLY A 188 -15.50 -5.52 -21.44
N ASN A 189 -15.66 -6.51 -20.53
CA ASN A 189 -14.90 -6.52 -19.30
C ASN A 189 -13.44 -6.80 -19.61
N VAL A 190 -12.50 -6.12 -18.94
CA VAL A 190 -11.06 -6.32 -19.12
C VAL A 190 -10.66 -7.79 -18.87
N SER A 191 -11.39 -8.50 -18.00
CA SER A 191 -11.18 -9.91 -17.69
C SER A 191 -11.66 -10.87 -18.79
N PHE A 192 -12.69 -10.49 -19.56
CA PHE A 192 -13.25 -11.36 -20.62
C PHE A 192 -12.54 -11.26 -21.96
N LEU A 193 -11.61 -10.34 -22.13
CA LEU A 193 -10.80 -10.21 -23.33
C LEU A 193 -9.77 -11.36 -23.52
N ASP A 194 -9.84 -12.41 -22.70
CA ASP A 194 -8.78 -13.42 -22.69
C ASP A 194 -8.87 -14.50 -23.78
N ASP A 195 -10.04 -14.93 -24.25
CA ASP A 195 -10.01 -16.11 -25.09
C ASP A 195 -10.86 -16.06 -26.39
N CYS A 196 -12.14 -15.72 -26.38
CA CYS A 196 -12.95 -15.87 -27.59
C CYS A 196 -12.96 -14.65 -28.52
N ASP A 197 -12.87 -13.45 -27.99
CA ASP A 197 -12.98 -12.21 -28.81
C ASP A 197 -11.63 -11.81 -29.39
N PHE A 198 -10.53 -12.17 -28.71
CA PHE A 198 -9.17 -12.00 -29.24
C PHE A 198 -8.91 -12.89 -30.46
N GLU A 199 -9.33 -14.15 -30.46
CA GLU A 199 -9.15 -15.04 -31.62
C GLU A 199 -9.90 -14.51 -32.85
N LYS A 200 -11.11 -13.99 -32.66
CA LYS A 200 -11.89 -13.39 -33.75
C LYS A 200 -11.26 -12.10 -34.24
N LEU A 201 -10.80 -11.24 -33.31
CA LEU A 201 -10.09 -10.01 -33.64
C LEU A 201 -8.81 -10.29 -34.41
N GLU A 202 -7.99 -11.23 -33.93
CA GLU A 202 -6.73 -11.62 -34.57
C GLU A 202 -6.94 -12.09 -36.01
N LYS A 203 -7.98 -12.90 -36.22
CA LYS A 203 -8.37 -13.37 -37.54
C LYS A 203 -8.81 -12.22 -38.45
N GLU A 204 -9.66 -11.31 -37.98
CA GLU A 204 -10.14 -10.18 -38.78
C GLU A 204 -8.98 -9.19 -39.07
N LEU A 205 -8.05 -9.02 -38.14
CA LEU A 205 -6.83 -8.20 -38.34
C LEU A 205 -5.86 -8.83 -39.37
N ALA A 206 -5.78 -10.16 -39.45
CA ALA A 206 -4.94 -10.88 -40.38
C ALA A 206 -5.55 -10.93 -41.81
N GLU A 207 -6.87 -11.00 -41.91
CA GLU A 207 -7.62 -11.09 -43.19
C GLU A 207 -7.81 -9.72 -43.89
N GLY A 208 -7.45 -8.59 -43.25
CA GLY A 208 -7.58 -7.25 -43.82
C GLY A 208 -6.63 -6.98 -44.97
N GLN A 209 -6.84 -5.85 -45.70
CA GLN A 209 -5.99 -5.43 -46.84
C GLN A 209 -4.52 -5.24 -46.43
N LYS A 210 -4.27 -4.88 -45.16
CA LYS A 210 -2.93 -4.83 -44.53
C LYS A 210 -2.94 -5.79 -43.36
N ASN A 211 -1.83 -6.50 -43.20
CA ASN A 211 -1.69 -7.44 -42.08
C ASN A 211 -1.43 -6.65 -40.79
N TRP A 212 -2.42 -6.63 -39.90
CA TRP A 212 -2.40 -6.00 -38.60
C TRP A 212 -2.27 -7.02 -37.44
N ASP A 213 -1.94 -8.28 -37.72
CA ASP A 213 -1.86 -9.39 -36.75
C ASP A 213 -0.96 -9.06 -35.54
N PHE A 214 0.14 -8.33 -35.77
CA PHE A 214 1.04 -7.90 -34.70
C PHE A 214 0.37 -6.99 -33.67
N LEU A 215 -0.72 -6.29 -34.03
CA LEU A 215 -1.49 -5.45 -33.11
C LEU A 215 -2.23 -6.28 -32.06
N ALA A 216 -2.63 -7.50 -32.36
CA ALA A 216 -3.26 -8.38 -31.39
C ALA A 216 -2.36 -8.62 -30.18
N GLY A 217 -1.06 -8.90 -30.41
CA GLY A 217 -0.07 -9.03 -29.36
C GLY A 217 0.14 -7.71 -28.57
N MET A 218 0.15 -6.58 -29.25
CA MET A 218 0.27 -5.27 -28.60
C MET A 218 -0.95 -4.95 -27.73
N ILE A 219 -2.16 -5.20 -28.24
CA ILE A 219 -3.42 -5.02 -27.51
C ILE A 219 -3.44 -5.92 -26.26
N LYS A 220 -3.07 -7.20 -26.43
CA LYS A 220 -2.98 -8.14 -25.31
C LYS A 220 -2.01 -7.65 -24.23
N ASN A 221 -0.86 -7.11 -24.60
CA ASN A 221 0.10 -6.54 -23.67
C ASN A 221 -0.44 -5.31 -22.95
N VAL A 222 -1.14 -4.41 -23.65
CA VAL A 222 -1.75 -3.21 -23.04
C VAL A 222 -2.85 -3.61 -22.08
N VAL A 223 -3.75 -4.51 -22.50
CA VAL A 223 -4.84 -5.02 -21.64
C VAL A 223 -4.28 -5.75 -20.42
N SER A 224 -3.27 -6.60 -20.60
CA SER A 224 -2.60 -7.26 -19.47
C SER A 224 -1.95 -6.26 -18.52
N SER A 225 -1.41 -5.14 -19.03
CA SER A 225 -0.84 -4.09 -18.20
C SER A 225 -1.89 -3.31 -17.38
N ILE A 226 -3.15 -3.24 -17.86
CA ILE A 226 -4.27 -2.65 -17.12
C ILE A 226 -4.64 -3.53 -15.92
N ARG A 227 -4.52 -4.85 -16.05
CA ARG A 227 -4.83 -5.82 -14.97
C ARG A 227 -3.77 -5.86 -13.88
N LYS A 228 -2.53 -5.48 -14.19
CA LYS A 228 -1.48 -5.46 -13.17
C LYS A 228 -1.82 -4.44 -12.10
N PRO A 229 -1.65 -4.82 -10.82
CA PRO A 229 -1.80 -3.86 -9.74
C PRO A 229 -0.85 -2.68 -9.94
N HIS A 230 -1.35 -1.48 -9.68
CA HIS A 230 -0.51 -0.28 -9.63
C HIS A 230 0.03 -0.11 -8.22
N VAL A 231 1.34 -0.08 -8.07
CA VAL A 231 2.02 0.05 -6.79
C VAL A 231 2.64 1.44 -6.67
N PHE A 232 2.34 2.10 -5.57
CA PHE A 232 2.92 3.40 -5.22
C PHE A 232 3.62 3.26 -3.89
N VAL A 233 4.91 3.58 -3.82
CA VAL A 233 5.69 3.56 -2.58
C VAL A 233 6.40 4.90 -2.43
N SER A 234 6.39 5.46 -1.24
CA SER A 234 7.08 6.72 -0.94
C SER A 234 7.66 6.71 0.47
N GLY A 235 8.83 7.34 0.62
CA GLY A 235 9.49 7.50 1.90
C GLY A 235 10.25 6.26 2.37
N GLN A 236 10.72 5.41 1.44
CA GLN A 236 11.51 4.22 1.79
C GLN A 236 12.76 4.59 2.58
N GLU A 237 13.37 5.72 2.28
CA GLU A 237 14.55 6.27 2.97
C GLU A 237 14.31 6.54 4.45
N LYS A 238 13.06 6.72 4.87
CA LYS A 238 12.70 7.00 6.27
C LYS A 238 12.95 5.81 7.18
N LEU A 239 12.80 4.59 6.67
CA LEU A 239 13.14 3.39 7.43
C LEU A 239 14.62 3.37 7.82
N LEU A 240 15.50 3.90 6.96
CA LEU A 240 16.93 3.98 7.22
C LEU A 240 17.30 4.96 8.34
N SER A 241 16.36 5.79 8.79
CA SER A 241 16.57 6.68 9.94
C SER A 241 16.42 5.98 11.30
N TYR A 242 15.93 4.74 11.30
CA TYR A 242 15.73 3.97 12.52
C TYR A 242 16.93 3.05 12.79
N PRO A 243 17.43 2.97 14.04
CA PRO A 243 18.57 2.14 14.40
C PRO A 243 18.45 0.68 14.02
N GLU A 244 17.24 0.14 13.99
CA GLU A 244 16.93 -1.24 13.61
C GLU A 244 17.43 -1.60 12.20
N PHE A 245 17.56 -0.59 11.32
CA PHE A 245 17.94 -0.75 9.91
C PHE A 245 19.33 -0.20 9.59
N TYR A 246 20.18 0.13 10.59
CA TYR A 246 21.55 0.62 10.34
C TYR A 246 22.49 -0.46 9.82
N GLU A 247 22.17 -1.73 10.04
CA GLU A 247 22.94 -2.83 9.47
C GLU A 247 22.66 -2.94 7.96
N ILE A 248 23.71 -2.89 7.14
CA ILE A 248 23.62 -2.86 5.67
C ILE A 248 22.75 -3.98 5.11
N HIS A 249 22.87 -5.20 5.64
CA HIS A 249 22.08 -6.32 5.17
C HIS A 249 20.59 -6.17 5.47
N LYS A 250 20.22 -5.65 6.66
CA LYS A 250 18.84 -5.36 7.02
C LYS A 250 18.26 -4.25 6.13
N ALA A 251 19.02 -3.16 5.95
CA ALA A 251 18.64 -2.08 5.05
C ALA A 251 18.39 -2.60 3.61
N LYS A 252 19.32 -3.41 3.10
CA LYS A 252 19.19 -4.00 1.76
C LYS A 252 17.94 -4.87 1.63
N ASN A 253 17.66 -5.73 2.60
CA ASN A 253 16.50 -6.63 2.57
C ASN A 253 15.19 -5.85 2.55
N VAL A 254 15.08 -4.81 3.39
CA VAL A 254 13.90 -3.95 3.44
C VAL A 254 13.72 -3.16 2.15
N MET A 255 14.81 -2.62 1.58
CA MET A 255 14.75 -1.89 0.31
C MET A 255 14.38 -2.82 -0.85
N SER A 256 14.94 -4.04 -0.91
CA SER A 256 14.58 -5.04 -1.91
C SER A 256 13.09 -5.36 -1.82
N PHE A 257 12.59 -5.69 -0.62
CA PHE A 257 11.18 -5.96 -0.37
C PHE A 257 10.25 -4.84 -0.87
N LEU A 258 10.56 -3.58 -0.53
CA LEU A 258 9.75 -2.42 -0.94
C LEU A 258 9.85 -2.07 -2.42
N SER A 259 10.87 -2.58 -3.12
CA SER A 259 11.10 -2.37 -4.56
C SER A 259 10.56 -3.50 -5.43
N GLU A 260 10.28 -4.66 -4.85
CA GLU A 260 9.71 -5.82 -5.54
C GLU A 260 8.17 -5.73 -5.56
N GLU A 261 7.64 -5.05 -6.58
CA GLU A 261 6.20 -4.74 -6.68
C GLU A 261 5.30 -5.99 -6.54
N GLU A 262 5.66 -7.11 -7.17
CA GLU A 262 4.87 -8.34 -7.10
C GLU A 262 4.81 -8.88 -5.67
N HIS A 263 5.94 -8.97 -4.99
CA HIS A 263 6.01 -9.46 -3.61
C HIS A 263 5.28 -8.53 -2.63
N LEU A 264 5.40 -7.22 -2.82
CA LEU A 264 4.67 -6.22 -2.03
C LEU A 264 3.15 -6.34 -2.23
N CYS A 265 2.70 -6.53 -3.48
CA CYS A 265 1.30 -6.77 -3.79
C CYS A 265 0.75 -8.02 -3.10
N ASP A 266 1.49 -9.13 -3.15
CA ASP A 266 1.08 -10.39 -2.55
C ASP A 266 0.88 -10.23 -1.04
N ILE A 267 1.88 -9.70 -0.33
CA ILE A 267 1.79 -9.49 1.12
C ILE A 267 0.64 -8.54 1.47
N LEU A 268 0.51 -7.42 0.77
CA LEU A 268 -0.55 -6.46 1.06
C LEU A 268 -1.93 -7.04 0.73
N SER A 269 -2.06 -7.81 -0.34
CA SER A 269 -3.33 -8.44 -0.73
C SER A 269 -3.78 -9.52 0.26
N GLU A 270 -2.85 -10.32 0.78
CA GLU A 270 -3.14 -11.35 1.78
C GLU A 270 -3.49 -10.78 3.15
N ARG A 271 -2.86 -9.67 3.54
CA ARG A 271 -2.96 -9.09 4.88
C ARG A 271 -4.01 -7.99 5.01
N ALA A 272 -4.41 -7.37 3.91
CA ALA A 272 -5.40 -6.31 3.91
C ALA A 272 -6.82 -6.84 4.01
N SER A 273 -7.65 -6.16 4.79
CA SER A 273 -9.09 -6.37 4.88
C SER A 273 -9.80 -5.01 4.97
N ASP A 274 -11.13 -5.01 4.93
CA ASP A 274 -11.95 -3.80 5.12
C ASP A 274 -11.80 -3.21 6.53
N ARG A 275 -11.30 -4.03 7.47
CA ARG A 275 -10.88 -3.56 8.79
C ARG A 275 -9.40 -3.25 8.77
N LEU A 276 -9.00 -2.27 9.58
CA LEU A 276 -7.60 -1.94 9.76
C LEU A 276 -6.86 -3.13 10.37
N GLY A 277 -5.79 -3.57 9.70
CA GLY A 277 -4.89 -4.62 10.13
C GLY A 277 -3.59 -4.03 10.68
N ILE A 278 -3.10 -4.59 11.77
CA ILE A 278 -1.76 -4.31 12.31
C ILE A 278 -0.98 -5.62 12.30
N ILE A 279 0.18 -5.61 11.66
CA ILE A 279 1.02 -6.78 11.42
C ILE A 279 2.42 -6.47 11.97
N ILE A 280 2.97 -7.35 12.79
CA ILE A 280 4.15 -7.06 13.61
C ILE A 280 5.21 -8.12 13.37
N GLY A 281 6.42 -7.67 12.99
CA GLY A 281 7.58 -8.51 12.89
C GLY A 281 7.39 -9.73 11.99
N SER A 282 7.56 -10.92 12.55
CA SER A 282 7.46 -12.20 11.82
C SER A 282 6.10 -12.45 11.16
N GLU A 283 5.04 -11.75 11.59
CA GLU A 283 3.71 -11.85 10.97
C GLU A 283 3.66 -11.28 9.55
N ILE A 284 4.57 -10.38 9.17
CA ILE A 284 4.63 -9.80 7.82
C ILE A 284 4.94 -10.88 6.78
N GLY A 285 5.74 -11.87 7.17
CA GLY A 285 6.25 -12.92 6.29
C GLY A 285 7.66 -12.62 5.79
N GLY A 286 8.51 -13.64 5.78
CA GLY A 286 9.92 -13.54 5.39
C GLY A 286 10.87 -13.29 6.58
N GLU A 287 11.99 -14.02 6.56
CA GLU A 287 12.98 -14.03 7.67
C GLU A 287 13.63 -12.66 7.94
N ASN A 288 13.55 -11.73 6.97
CA ASN A 288 14.31 -10.49 6.98
C ASN A 288 13.47 -9.24 7.35
N LEU A 289 12.19 -9.41 7.69
CA LEU A 289 11.26 -8.31 7.98
C LEU A 289 10.82 -8.27 9.44
N SER A 290 11.43 -9.07 10.31
CA SER A 290 11.06 -9.20 11.73
C SER A 290 11.20 -7.90 12.54
N ASP A 291 11.99 -6.94 12.06
CA ASP A 291 12.13 -5.63 12.72
C ASP A 291 11.12 -4.58 12.23
N MET A 292 10.25 -4.96 11.29
CA MET A 292 9.23 -4.08 10.73
C MET A 292 7.87 -4.22 11.42
N GLY A 293 7.09 -3.16 11.34
CA GLY A 293 5.66 -3.13 11.61
C GLY A 293 4.91 -2.60 10.39
N LEU A 294 3.71 -3.09 10.18
CA LEU A 294 2.83 -2.72 9.08
C LEU A 294 1.44 -2.40 9.61
N VAL A 295 0.89 -1.27 9.19
CA VAL A 295 -0.53 -0.95 9.36
C VAL A 295 -1.15 -0.90 7.98
N VAL A 296 -2.21 -1.67 7.75
CA VAL A 296 -2.79 -1.86 6.41
C VAL A 296 -4.31 -1.82 6.47
N ARG A 297 -4.93 -1.26 5.44
CA ARG A 297 -6.39 -1.28 5.26
C ARG A 297 -6.73 -1.35 3.78
N ARG A 298 -7.80 -2.10 3.46
CA ARG A 298 -8.40 -2.17 2.12
C ARG A 298 -9.68 -1.33 2.08
N TYR A 299 -9.95 -0.77 0.91
CA TYR A 299 -11.21 -0.14 0.54
C TYR A 299 -11.61 -0.65 -0.84
N ASN A 300 -12.87 -1.06 -0.98
CA ASN A 300 -13.46 -1.48 -2.26
C ASN A 300 -14.37 -0.38 -2.77
N GLY A 301 -14.10 0.14 -3.96
CA GLY A 301 -14.91 1.22 -4.55
C GLY A 301 -14.69 1.35 -6.06
N ASP A 302 -15.71 1.72 -6.77
CA ASP A 302 -15.70 1.99 -8.21
C ASP A 302 -15.12 0.85 -9.09
N GLY A 303 -15.30 -0.41 -8.63
CA GLY A 303 -14.76 -1.58 -9.33
C GLY A 303 -13.27 -1.82 -9.13
N ASN A 304 -12.65 -1.17 -8.13
CA ASN A 304 -11.25 -1.33 -7.78
C ASN A 304 -11.07 -1.64 -6.29
N ASP A 305 -10.00 -2.34 -5.98
CA ASP A 305 -9.53 -2.58 -4.64
C ASP A 305 -8.35 -1.66 -4.36
N TYR A 306 -8.49 -0.82 -3.33
CA TYR A 306 -7.47 0.12 -2.88
C TYR A 306 -6.90 -0.37 -1.56
N THR A 307 -5.65 -0.77 -1.54
CA THR A 307 -4.95 -1.17 -0.31
C THR A 307 -3.95 -0.10 0.07
N PHE A 308 -4.05 0.40 1.30
CA PHE A 308 -3.14 1.40 1.85
C PHE A 308 -2.39 0.84 3.03
N SER A 309 -1.12 1.21 3.13
CA SER A 309 -0.25 0.71 4.18
C SER A 309 0.79 1.73 4.62
N LEU A 310 1.17 1.63 5.89
CA LEU A 310 2.33 2.28 6.48
C LEU A 310 3.29 1.23 7.00
N PHE A 311 4.55 1.34 6.59
CA PHE A 311 5.66 0.53 7.07
C PHE A 311 6.55 1.36 7.96
N GLY A 312 6.90 0.83 9.11
CA GLY A 312 7.81 1.43 10.07
C GLY A 312 8.61 0.38 10.82
N PRO A 313 9.42 0.76 11.81
CA PRO A 313 10.03 -0.20 12.73
C PRO A 313 8.95 -0.91 13.56
N LYS A 314 9.23 -2.09 14.05
CA LYS A 314 8.32 -2.85 14.94
C LYS A 314 7.82 -2.03 16.14
N ARG A 315 8.60 -1.07 16.59
CA ARG A 315 8.24 -0.12 17.66
C ARG A 315 7.54 1.16 17.17
N MET A 316 6.84 1.14 16.05
CA MET A 316 6.07 2.31 15.61
C MET A 316 4.94 2.67 16.57
N ASP A 317 4.55 3.94 16.61
CA ASP A 317 3.40 4.39 17.41
C ASP A 317 2.08 3.95 16.78
N TYR A 318 1.68 2.72 17.09
CA TYR A 318 0.47 2.13 16.52
C TYR A 318 -0.80 2.94 16.83
N GLY A 319 -0.89 3.55 18.04
CA GLY A 319 -2.05 4.37 18.40
C GLY A 319 -2.24 5.59 17.52
N LYS A 320 -1.14 6.29 17.23
CA LYS A 320 -1.12 7.43 16.30
C LYS A 320 -1.31 6.96 14.86
N THR A 321 -0.60 5.91 14.44
CA THR A 321 -0.61 5.39 13.06
C THR A 321 -1.99 4.90 12.64
N VAL A 322 -2.70 4.21 13.53
CA VAL A 322 -4.09 3.77 13.28
C VAL A 322 -4.99 4.95 12.96
N SER A 323 -4.98 5.99 13.79
CA SER A 323 -5.81 7.19 13.57
C SER A 323 -5.45 7.90 12.27
N GLN A 324 -4.16 7.95 11.92
CA GLN A 324 -3.67 8.53 10.67
C GLN A 324 -4.14 7.76 9.45
N VAL A 325 -4.04 6.41 9.46
CA VAL A 325 -4.50 5.57 8.35
C VAL A 325 -6.02 5.67 8.19
N GLU A 326 -6.78 5.61 9.28
CA GLU A 326 -8.24 5.74 9.22
C GLU A 326 -8.68 7.09 8.64
N TYR A 327 -8.02 8.17 9.02
CA TYR A 327 -8.33 9.48 8.46
C TYR A 327 -7.97 9.58 6.98
N PHE A 328 -6.76 9.12 6.62
CA PHE A 328 -6.32 9.08 5.22
C PHE A 328 -7.31 8.31 4.35
N MET A 329 -7.75 7.13 4.82
CA MET A 329 -8.75 6.33 4.13
C MET A 329 -10.07 7.07 3.92
N LYS A 330 -10.58 7.77 4.95
CA LYS A 330 -11.79 8.59 4.81
C LYS A 330 -11.65 9.67 3.73
N CYS A 331 -10.49 10.31 3.65
CA CYS A 331 -10.22 11.30 2.62
C CYS A 331 -10.20 10.67 1.22
N ILE A 332 -9.52 9.52 1.06
CA ILE A 332 -9.50 8.78 -0.22
C ILE A 332 -10.90 8.34 -0.63
N GLU A 333 -11.67 7.76 0.30
CA GLU A 333 -13.06 7.35 0.04
C GLU A 333 -13.93 8.52 -0.44
N GLN A 334 -13.76 9.69 0.19
CA GLN A 334 -14.49 10.89 -0.21
C GLN A 334 -14.09 11.35 -1.62
N TYR A 335 -12.79 11.40 -1.90
CA TYR A 335 -12.27 11.78 -3.22
C TYR A 335 -12.81 10.87 -4.33
N LEU A 336 -12.75 9.54 -4.12
CA LEU A 336 -13.24 8.57 -5.09
C LEU A 336 -14.75 8.70 -5.33
N LYS A 337 -15.54 8.92 -4.26
CA LYS A 337 -16.99 9.16 -4.38
C LYS A 337 -17.33 10.42 -5.14
N ASP A 338 -16.56 11.50 -4.91
CA ASP A 338 -16.80 12.77 -5.60
C ASP A 338 -16.42 12.68 -7.09
N ARG A 339 -15.38 11.91 -7.42
CA ARG A 339 -15.00 11.64 -8.82
C ARG A 339 -16.00 10.76 -9.58
N GLY A 340 -16.59 9.76 -8.94
CA GLY A 340 -17.62 8.90 -9.54
C GLY A 340 -18.95 9.59 -9.79
N ARG A 341 -19.09 10.86 -9.36
CA ARG A 341 -20.28 11.70 -9.61
C ARG A 341 -20.11 12.68 -10.78
N LEU A 342 -18.91 12.81 -11.33
CA LEU A 342 -18.59 13.58 -12.53
C LEU A 342 -18.64 12.72 -13.78
#